data_f3947d3c7052b6b7995488d6031a9784
#
_entry.id   f3947d3c7052b6b7995488d6031a9784
#
_cell.length_a   1.000
_cell.length_b   1.000
_cell.length_c   1.000
_cell.angle_alpha   90.00
_cell.angle_beta   90.00
_cell.angle_gamma   90.00
#
_symmetry.space_group_name_H-M   'P 1'
#
loop_
_entity.id
_entity.type
_entity.pdbx_description
1 polymer ?
#
loop_
_entity_poly.entity_id
_entity_poly.type
_entity_poly.pdbx_seq_one_letter_code
_entity_poly.pdbx_strand_id
1 'polypeptide(L)'
;MSSKDEFLFKKTALMSTKSGKEILKQGILREKGYKQFYKYNSNIEDRFQDFTKRFLLSLHTQIISDPNPLGTMKKFVEETASTELALEDNKISDVRVRLSKPELLADRVSRILNSNFVKMTFPVLDALFDAASLYYKQNLPKETKNAIVDGHLIAIDLSEPMDRIIDRDEDLEYLDDYKLMNPYILEIAREKISQGGDTMLRSFEDGFKDARTGQSMDTK
;
A
#
# COMPACT_ATOMS: atom_id res chain seq x y z
N MET A 1 -6.39 -23.20 -8.62
CA MET A 1 -5.74 -22.96 -9.94
C MET A 1 -4.28 -23.26 -9.79
N SER A 2 -3.64 -24.03 -10.69
CA SER A 2 -2.19 -24.25 -10.59
C SER A 2 -1.44 -22.96 -10.96
N SER A 3 -0.19 -22.80 -10.49
CA SER A 3 0.65 -21.64 -10.85
C SER A 3 0.84 -21.47 -12.37
N LYS A 4 0.74 -22.58 -13.11
CA LYS A 4 0.76 -22.60 -14.59
C LYS A 4 -0.50 -22.01 -15.22
N ASP A 5 -1.67 -22.27 -14.64
CA ASP A 5 -2.95 -21.79 -15.18
C ASP A 5 -3.10 -20.29 -14.97
N GLU A 6 -2.67 -19.80 -13.82
CA GLU A 6 -2.64 -18.36 -13.51
C GLU A 6 -1.69 -17.59 -14.42
N PHE A 7 -0.54 -18.20 -14.73
CA PHE A 7 0.41 -17.64 -15.68
C PHE A 7 -0.14 -17.59 -17.11
N LEU A 8 -0.79 -18.66 -17.56
CA LEU A 8 -1.41 -18.70 -18.89
C LEU A 8 -2.49 -17.63 -19.02
N PHE A 9 -3.30 -17.43 -17.99
CA PHE A 9 -4.34 -16.40 -17.94
C PHE A 9 -3.73 -15.00 -18.03
N LYS A 10 -2.71 -14.69 -17.22
CA LYS A 10 -2.01 -13.38 -17.25
C LYS A 10 -1.35 -13.12 -18.62
N LYS A 11 -0.73 -14.11 -19.21
CA LYS A 11 -0.16 -14.04 -20.57
C LYS A 11 -1.24 -13.76 -21.62
N THR A 12 -2.36 -14.44 -21.55
CA THR A 12 -3.48 -14.27 -22.49
C THR A 12 -4.10 -12.89 -22.37
N ALA A 13 -4.29 -12.40 -21.13
CA ALA A 13 -4.79 -11.05 -20.88
C ALA A 13 -3.85 -9.96 -21.41
N LEU A 14 -2.53 -10.08 -21.21
CA LEU A 14 -1.54 -9.16 -21.77
C LEU A 14 -1.54 -9.19 -23.31
N MET A 15 -1.66 -10.36 -23.91
CA MET A 15 -1.71 -10.54 -25.37
C MET A 15 -2.99 -10.00 -26.01
N SER A 16 -4.06 -9.83 -25.22
CA SER A 16 -5.34 -9.29 -25.74
C SER A 16 -5.31 -7.77 -25.98
N THR A 17 -4.37 -7.04 -25.36
CA THR A 17 -4.21 -5.60 -25.53
C THR A 17 -3.22 -5.25 -26.64
N LYS A 18 -3.46 -4.15 -27.35
CA LYS A 18 -2.53 -3.64 -28.39
C LYS A 18 -1.16 -3.30 -27.79
N SER A 19 -1.17 -2.66 -26.62
CA SER A 19 0.05 -2.32 -25.87
C SER A 19 0.78 -3.56 -25.34
N GLY A 20 0.07 -4.57 -24.86
CA GLY A 20 0.67 -5.83 -24.42
C GLY A 20 1.35 -6.60 -25.56
N LYS A 21 0.76 -6.60 -26.76
CA LYS A 21 1.38 -7.17 -27.97
C LYS A 21 2.66 -6.44 -28.37
N GLU A 22 2.67 -5.12 -28.26
CA GLU A 22 3.84 -4.29 -28.56
C GLU A 22 4.98 -4.55 -27.57
N ILE A 23 4.69 -4.60 -26.28
CA ILE A 23 5.64 -4.96 -25.21
C ILE A 23 6.23 -6.35 -25.46
N LEU A 24 5.40 -7.33 -25.86
CA LEU A 24 5.85 -8.67 -26.20
C LEU A 24 6.76 -8.69 -27.45
N LYS A 25 6.43 -7.90 -28.46
CA LYS A 25 7.24 -7.74 -29.68
C LYS A 25 8.60 -7.08 -29.43
N GLN A 26 8.66 -6.11 -28.51
CA GLN A 26 9.91 -5.43 -28.15
C GLN A 26 10.86 -6.31 -27.33
N GLY A 27 10.50 -7.54 -27.03
CA GLY A 27 11.37 -8.52 -26.40
C GLY A 27 11.63 -8.28 -24.90
N ILE A 28 10.85 -7.40 -24.26
CA ILE A 28 10.89 -7.17 -22.80
C ILE A 28 10.53 -8.47 -22.05
N LEU A 29 9.78 -9.37 -22.70
CA LEU A 29 9.44 -10.70 -22.21
C LEU A 29 10.25 -11.83 -22.92
N ARG A 30 11.51 -11.58 -23.25
CA ARG A 30 12.39 -12.69 -23.67
C ARG A 30 12.58 -13.69 -22.52
N GLU A 31 12.87 -14.92 -22.86
CA GLU A 31 12.99 -16.06 -21.93
C GLU A 31 13.84 -15.80 -20.68
N LYS A 32 14.84 -14.90 -20.77
CA LYS A 32 15.64 -14.43 -19.63
C LYS A 32 14.87 -13.57 -18.65
N GLY A 33 14.03 -12.65 -19.13
CA GLY A 33 13.16 -11.82 -18.29
C GLY A 33 12.10 -12.67 -17.59
N TYR A 34 11.59 -13.68 -18.27
CA TYR A 34 10.66 -14.67 -17.72
C TYR A 34 11.29 -15.49 -16.58
N LYS A 35 12.50 -16.00 -16.76
CA LYS A 35 13.21 -16.76 -15.73
C LYS A 35 13.54 -15.90 -14.51
N GLN A 36 13.89 -14.63 -14.73
CA GLN A 36 14.09 -13.67 -13.64
C GLN A 36 12.78 -13.36 -12.91
N PHE A 37 11.70 -13.13 -13.63
CA PHE A 37 10.39 -12.86 -13.04
C PHE A 37 9.87 -14.08 -12.24
N TYR A 38 10.10 -15.31 -12.71
CA TYR A 38 9.75 -16.52 -11.97
C TYR A 38 10.61 -16.74 -10.73
N LYS A 39 11.91 -16.50 -10.84
CA LYS A 39 12.81 -16.55 -9.68
C LYS A 39 12.47 -15.45 -8.67
N TYR A 40 12.00 -14.34 -9.16
CA TYR A 40 11.51 -13.21 -8.39
C TYR A 40 10.21 -13.58 -7.65
N ASN A 41 9.24 -14.17 -8.33
CA ASN A 41 7.97 -14.60 -7.74
C ASN A 41 8.12 -15.72 -6.69
N SER A 42 9.09 -16.59 -6.79
CA SER A 42 9.27 -17.66 -5.78
C SER A 42 9.67 -17.13 -4.39
N ASN A 43 10.24 -15.94 -4.31
CA ASN A 43 10.62 -15.29 -3.05
C ASN A 43 9.64 -14.19 -2.61
N ILE A 44 8.64 -13.88 -3.44
CA ILE A 44 7.70 -12.78 -3.18
C ILE A 44 6.75 -13.12 -2.05
N GLU A 45 6.31 -14.36 -1.95
CA GLU A 45 5.36 -14.77 -0.91
C GLU A 45 5.98 -14.66 0.48
N ASP A 46 7.21 -15.14 0.66
CA ASP A 46 7.96 -14.99 1.92
C ASP A 46 8.20 -13.52 2.25
N ARG A 47 8.57 -12.72 1.25
CA ARG A 47 8.80 -11.29 1.41
C ARG A 47 7.51 -10.54 1.75
N PHE A 48 6.39 -10.91 1.14
CA PHE A 48 5.09 -10.31 1.44
C PHE A 48 4.62 -10.66 2.86
N GLN A 49 4.85 -11.89 3.31
CA GLN A 49 4.57 -12.29 4.68
C GLN A 49 5.44 -11.51 5.68
N ASP A 50 6.72 -11.34 5.41
CA ASP A 50 7.62 -10.53 6.23
C ASP A 50 7.20 -9.06 6.26
N PHE A 51 6.82 -8.50 5.12
CA PHE A 51 6.25 -7.17 5.02
C PHE A 51 5.01 -7.03 5.91
N THR A 52 4.05 -7.94 5.77
CA THR A 52 2.80 -7.92 6.55
C THR A 52 3.06 -7.96 8.05
N LYS A 53 3.98 -8.81 8.52
CA LYS A 53 4.35 -8.89 9.94
C LYS A 53 4.96 -7.58 10.45
N ARG A 54 5.90 -6.99 9.69
CA ARG A 54 6.54 -5.72 10.08
C ARG A 54 5.56 -4.56 10.06
N PHE A 55 4.69 -4.50 9.06
CA PHE A 55 3.65 -3.49 8.95
C PHE A 55 2.68 -3.57 10.13
N LEU A 56 2.16 -4.77 10.42
CA LEU A 56 1.26 -5.00 11.55
C LEU A 56 1.90 -4.58 12.89
N LEU A 57 3.16 -4.94 13.12
CA LEU A 57 3.89 -4.57 14.34
C LEU A 57 4.07 -3.05 14.44
N SER A 58 4.46 -2.39 13.35
CA SER A 58 4.63 -0.93 13.32
C SER A 58 3.32 -0.21 13.60
N LEU A 59 2.23 -0.64 12.93
CA LEU A 59 0.90 -0.06 13.10
C LEU A 59 0.40 -0.23 14.54
N HIS A 60 0.50 -1.44 15.08
CA HIS A 60 0.14 -1.71 16.49
C HIS A 60 0.92 -0.82 17.44
N THR A 61 2.25 -0.75 17.26
CA THR A 61 3.12 0.06 18.12
C THR A 61 2.72 1.54 18.06
N GLN A 62 2.49 2.11 16.88
CA GLN A 62 2.10 3.51 16.76
C GLN A 62 0.74 3.80 17.40
N ILE A 63 -0.26 2.94 17.17
CA ILE A 63 -1.60 3.10 17.77
C ILE A 63 -1.53 3.08 19.30
N ILE A 64 -0.80 2.15 19.90
CA ILE A 64 -0.76 2.03 21.37
C ILE A 64 0.15 3.05 22.05
N SER A 65 1.21 3.51 21.37
CA SER A 65 2.18 4.46 21.94
C SER A 65 1.82 5.92 21.76
N ASP A 66 0.84 6.23 20.90
CA ASP A 66 0.45 7.63 20.65
C ASP A 66 -0.15 8.25 21.94
N PRO A 67 0.47 9.32 22.47
CA PRO A 67 -0.04 9.99 23.65
C PRO A 67 -1.25 10.89 23.36
N ASN A 68 -1.51 11.22 22.09
CA ASN A 68 -2.57 12.15 21.68
C ASN A 68 -3.29 11.71 20.39
N PRO A 69 -3.99 10.57 20.38
CA PRO A 69 -4.66 10.08 19.18
C PRO A 69 -5.71 11.03 18.61
N LEU A 70 -6.35 11.84 19.45
CA LEU A 70 -7.26 12.89 19.00
C LEU A 70 -6.54 13.95 18.15
N GLY A 71 -5.37 14.40 18.59
CA GLY A 71 -4.54 15.34 17.82
C GLY A 71 -4.07 14.76 16.50
N THR A 72 -3.66 13.49 16.52
CA THR A 72 -3.25 12.75 15.33
C THR A 72 -4.40 12.66 14.31
N MET A 73 -5.61 12.34 14.75
CA MET A 73 -6.80 12.33 13.90
C MET A 73 -7.14 13.69 13.31
N LYS A 74 -7.12 14.75 14.12
CA LYS A 74 -7.40 16.11 13.66
C LYS A 74 -6.41 16.56 12.59
N LYS A 75 -5.11 16.35 12.83
CA LYS A 75 -4.06 16.64 11.86
C LYS A 75 -4.30 15.90 10.54
N PHE A 76 -4.63 14.61 10.59
CA PHE A 76 -4.90 13.79 9.40
C PHE A 76 -6.09 14.33 8.60
N VAL A 77 -7.19 14.68 9.26
CA VAL A 77 -8.38 15.25 8.61
C VAL A 77 -8.06 16.61 7.97
N GLU A 78 -7.27 17.44 8.63
CA GLU A 78 -6.80 18.71 8.07
C GLU A 78 -5.92 18.49 6.82
N GLU A 79 -4.95 17.56 6.90
CA GLU A 79 -4.07 17.22 5.78
C GLU A 79 -4.84 16.60 4.61
N THR A 80 -5.84 15.79 4.88
CA THR A 80 -6.66 15.15 3.85
C THR A 80 -7.80 16.03 3.35
N ALA A 81 -8.15 17.09 4.05
CA ALA A 81 -9.29 17.95 3.76
C ALA A 81 -10.62 17.18 3.58
N SER A 82 -10.74 16.00 4.21
CA SER A 82 -11.90 15.11 4.12
C SER A 82 -12.50 14.87 5.51
N THR A 83 -13.68 15.41 5.72
CA THR A 83 -14.43 15.22 6.98
C THR A 83 -15.03 13.82 7.11
N GLU A 84 -15.23 13.11 6.01
CA GLU A 84 -15.71 11.74 5.97
C GLU A 84 -14.73 10.77 6.65
N LEU A 85 -13.43 11.11 6.61
CA LEU A 85 -12.37 10.33 7.26
C LEU A 85 -12.27 10.60 8.76
N ALA A 86 -13.00 11.58 9.29
CA ALA A 86 -13.01 11.88 10.72
C ALA A 86 -13.67 10.75 11.51
N LEU A 87 -13.05 10.40 12.64
CA LEU A 87 -13.67 9.60 13.68
C LEU A 87 -14.21 10.56 14.76
N GLU A 88 -15.41 10.28 15.26
CA GLU A 88 -15.99 11.06 16.35
C GLU A 88 -15.11 11.01 17.61
N ASP A 89 -14.87 12.16 18.23
CA ASP A 89 -13.94 12.31 19.37
C ASP A 89 -14.25 11.33 20.50
N ASN A 90 -15.53 11.08 20.79
CA ASN A 90 -15.99 10.15 21.82
C ASN A 90 -15.74 8.67 21.50
N LYS A 91 -15.51 8.31 20.23
CA LYS A 91 -15.24 6.95 19.80
C LYS A 91 -13.76 6.58 19.79
N ILE A 92 -12.86 7.57 19.72
CA ILE A 92 -11.41 7.36 19.56
C ILE A 92 -10.86 6.41 20.62
N SER A 93 -11.25 6.60 21.88
CA SER A 93 -10.77 5.75 22.99
C SER A 93 -11.21 4.30 22.83
N ASP A 94 -12.47 4.06 22.51
CA ASP A 94 -13.04 2.72 22.37
C ASP A 94 -12.45 1.97 21.17
N VAL A 95 -12.33 2.66 20.03
CA VAL A 95 -11.69 2.10 18.84
C VAL A 95 -10.23 1.78 19.09
N ARG A 96 -9.49 2.67 19.78
CA ARG A 96 -8.10 2.42 20.16
C ARG A 96 -7.95 1.20 21.07
N VAL A 97 -8.80 1.05 22.08
CA VAL A 97 -8.81 -0.12 22.97
C VAL A 97 -9.11 -1.39 22.18
N ARG A 98 -10.00 -1.34 21.21
CA ARG A 98 -10.32 -2.45 20.33
C ARG A 98 -9.10 -2.84 19.47
N LEU A 99 -8.47 -1.87 18.79
CA LEU A 99 -7.31 -2.08 17.94
C LEU A 99 -6.00 -2.36 18.71
N SER A 100 -5.96 -2.15 20.01
CA SER A 100 -4.84 -2.59 20.86
C SER A 100 -4.77 -4.12 21.02
N LYS A 101 -5.84 -4.85 20.63
CA LYS A 101 -5.85 -6.31 20.60
C LYS A 101 -5.22 -6.78 19.28
N PRO A 102 -4.05 -7.48 19.34
CA PRO A 102 -3.30 -7.84 18.13
C PRO A 102 -4.11 -8.66 17.12
N GLU A 103 -5.00 -9.53 17.58
CA GLU A 103 -5.84 -10.37 16.74
C GLU A 103 -6.88 -9.56 15.94
N LEU A 104 -7.46 -8.53 16.54
CA LEU A 104 -8.42 -7.67 15.84
C LEU A 104 -7.71 -6.77 14.83
N LEU A 105 -6.58 -6.17 15.22
CA LEU A 105 -5.79 -5.38 14.29
C LEU A 105 -5.30 -6.23 13.12
N ALA A 106 -4.87 -7.47 13.39
CA ALA A 106 -4.45 -8.40 12.33
C ALA A 106 -5.59 -8.75 11.35
N ASP A 107 -6.81 -8.91 11.85
CA ASP A 107 -7.98 -9.11 10.99
C ASP A 107 -8.22 -7.91 10.08
N ARG A 108 -8.18 -6.68 10.61
CA ARG A 108 -8.36 -5.44 9.81
C ARG A 108 -7.28 -5.29 8.74
N VAL A 109 -6.01 -5.47 9.12
CA VAL A 109 -4.87 -5.42 8.20
C VAL A 109 -4.97 -6.52 7.15
N SER A 110 -5.35 -7.74 7.53
CA SER A 110 -5.52 -8.86 6.60
C SER A 110 -6.58 -8.57 5.53
N ARG A 111 -7.69 -7.91 5.89
CA ARG A 111 -8.73 -7.52 4.94
C ARG A 111 -8.22 -6.53 3.89
N ILE A 112 -7.40 -5.56 4.30
CA ILE A 112 -6.76 -4.61 3.38
C ILE A 112 -5.76 -5.35 2.47
N LEU A 113 -4.81 -6.07 3.06
CA LEU A 113 -3.68 -6.67 2.34
C LEU A 113 -4.06 -7.90 1.52
N ASN A 114 -5.17 -8.56 1.82
CA ASN A 114 -5.63 -9.72 1.05
C ASN A 114 -6.38 -9.37 -0.24
N SER A 115 -6.59 -8.09 -0.54
CA SER A 115 -7.16 -7.70 -1.82
C SER A 115 -6.28 -8.23 -2.97
N ASN A 116 -6.92 -8.63 -4.06
CA ASN A 116 -6.19 -9.08 -5.25
C ASN A 116 -5.32 -7.95 -5.83
N PHE A 117 -5.73 -6.71 -5.60
CA PHE A 117 -5.01 -5.53 -6.04
C PHE A 117 -3.63 -5.43 -5.36
N VAL A 118 -3.58 -5.52 -4.03
CA VAL A 118 -2.34 -5.47 -3.25
C VAL A 118 -1.37 -6.58 -3.63
N LYS A 119 -1.86 -7.82 -3.73
CA LYS A 119 -1.05 -8.98 -4.13
C LYS A 119 -0.45 -8.85 -5.54
N MET A 120 -1.13 -8.14 -6.43
CA MET A 120 -0.62 -7.86 -7.77
C MET A 120 0.34 -6.68 -7.80
N THR A 121 0.11 -5.66 -6.98
CA THR A 121 0.88 -4.42 -6.99
C THR A 121 2.27 -4.61 -6.39
N PHE A 122 2.40 -5.42 -5.34
CA PHE A 122 3.68 -5.64 -4.67
C PHE A 122 4.81 -6.10 -5.61
N PRO A 123 4.66 -7.21 -6.40
CA PRO A 123 5.69 -7.63 -7.33
C PRO A 123 5.96 -6.61 -8.45
N VAL A 124 4.95 -5.85 -8.85
CA VAL A 124 5.11 -4.82 -9.89
C VAL A 124 5.95 -3.66 -9.36
N LEU A 125 5.67 -3.16 -8.18
CA LEU A 125 6.45 -2.08 -7.55
C LEU A 125 7.91 -2.49 -7.38
N ASP A 126 8.16 -3.69 -6.84
CA ASP A 126 9.52 -4.18 -6.63
C ASP A 126 10.29 -4.30 -7.95
N ALA A 127 9.67 -4.80 -9.02
CA ALA A 127 10.26 -4.90 -10.35
C ALA A 127 10.49 -3.52 -10.99
N LEU A 128 9.59 -2.55 -10.79
CA LEU A 128 9.76 -1.19 -11.28
C LEU A 128 10.95 -0.49 -10.60
N PHE A 129 11.11 -0.67 -9.29
CA PHE A 129 12.26 -0.12 -8.58
C PHE A 129 13.59 -0.75 -9.02
N ASP A 130 13.62 -2.06 -9.30
CA ASP A 130 14.80 -2.71 -9.87
C ASP A 130 15.14 -2.16 -11.25
N ALA A 131 14.13 -2.03 -12.12
CA ALA A 131 14.33 -1.47 -13.45
C ALA A 131 14.79 -0.02 -13.41
N ALA A 132 14.24 0.80 -12.54
CA ALA A 132 14.64 2.19 -12.34
C ALA A 132 16.08 2.29 -11.82
N SER A 133 16.46 1.48 -10.82
CA SER A 133 17.80 1.44 -10.27
C SER A 133 18.84 1.07 -11.34
N LEU A 134 18.53 0.10 -12.20
CA LEU A 134 19.39 -0.27 -13.33
C LEU A 134 19.49 0.84 -14.37
N TYR A 135 18.38 1.48 -14.72
CA TYR A 135 18.32 2.55 -15.72
C TYR A 135 19.16 3.78 -15.28
N TYR A 136 18.96 4.20 -14.03
CA TYR A 136 19.66 5.35 -13.47
C TYR A 136 21.04 5.00 -12.91
N LYS A 137 21.48 3.75 -13.01
CA LYS A 137 22.76 3.25 -12.47
C LYS A 137 22.95 3.58 -10.98
N GLN A 138 21.88 3.59 -10.23
CA GLN A 138 21.88 3.83 -8.78
C GLN A 138 21.89 2.50 -8.04
N ASN A 139 22.88 2.28 -7.21
CA ASN A 139 22.94 1.14 -6.29
C ASN A 139 22.39 1.57 -4.93
N LEU A 140 21.09 1.43 -4.73
CA LEU A 140 20.51 1.59 -3.41
C LEU A 140 20.79 0.33 -2.57
N PRO A 141 21.11 0.48 -1.28
CA PRO A 141 21.15 -0.65 -0.35
C PRO A 141 19.81 -1.39 -0.39
N LYS A 142 19.87 -2.72 -0.28
CA LYS A 142 18.68 -3.57 -0.37
C LYS A 142 17.61 -3.18 0.66
N GLU A 143 18.03 -2.83 1.86
CA GLU A 143 17.17 -2.39 2.95
C GLU A 143 16.43 -1.09 2.61
N THR A 144 17.16 -0.11 2.07
CA THR A 144 16.58 1.16 1.60
C THR A 144 15.57 0.93 0.48
N LYS A 145 15.94 0.13 -0.53
CA LYS A 145 15.03 -0.25 -1.60
C LYS A 145 13.75 -0.89 -1.04
N ASN A 146 13.91 -1.87 -0.16
CA ASN A 146 12.78 -2.57 0.44
C ASN A 146 11.88 -1.61 1.23
N ALA A 147 12.46 -0.69 1.99
CA ALA A 147 11.68 0.30 2.74
C ALA A 147 10.85 1.20 1.80
N ILE A 148 11.46 1.69 0.72
CA ILE A 148 10.77 2.53 -0.26
C ILE A 148 9.61 1.77 -0.93
N VAL A 149 9.84 0.53 -1.37
CA VAL A 149 8.80 -0.32 -1.97
C VAL A 149 7.68 -0.60 -0.98
N ASP A 150 8.03 -0.97 0.26
CA ASP A 150 7.06 -1.21 1.33
C ASP A 150 6.24 0.06 1.61
N GLY A 151 6.87 1.25 1.64
CA GLY A 151 6.20 2.52 1.87
C GLY A 151 5.19 2.87 0.76
N HIS A 152 5.57 2.67 -0.50
CA HIS A 152 4.65 2.89 -1.63
C HIS A 152 3.50 1.89 -1.63
N LEU A 153 3.77 0.62 -1.30
CA LEU A 153 2.71 -0.37 -1.17
C LEU A 153 1.72 0.04 -0.08
N ILE A 154 2.20 0.42 1.11
CA ILE A 154 1.36 0.88 2.21
C ILE A 154 0.50 2.08 1.78
N ALA A 155 1.09 3.03 1.06
CA ALA A 155 0.36 4.20 0.57
C ALA A 155 -0.73 3.87 -0.45
N ILE A 156 -0.49 2.89 -1.32
CA ILE A 156 -1.49 2.38 -2.27
C ILE A 156 -2.59 1.64 -1.52
N ASP A 157 -2.24 0.80 -0.55
CA ASP A 157 -3.21 0.08 0.26
C ASP A 157 -4.05 1.00 1.14
N LEU A 158 -3.50 2.18 1.51
CA LEU A 158 -4.24 3.19 2.25
C LEU A 158 -5.41 3.76 1.45
N SER A 159 -5.34 3.76 0.11
CA SER A 159 -6.45 4.24 -0.71
C SER A 159 -7.70 3.36 -0.54
N GLU A 160 -7.55 2.05 -0.41
CA GLU A 160 -8.68 1.13 -0.30
C GLU A 160 -9.53 1.35 0.96
N PRO A 161 -8.97 1.46 2.19
CA PRO A 161 -9.77 1.83 3.36
C PRO A 161 -10.44 3.19 3.24
N MET A 162 -9.76 4.16 2.61
CA MET A 162 -10.34 5.49 2.41
C MET A 162 -11.53 5.43 1.45
N ASP A 163 -11.42 4.70 0.34
CA ASP A 163 -12.50 4.51 -0.62
C ASP A 163 -13.71 3.83 0.05
N ARG A 164 -13.50 2.76 0.82
CA ARG A 164 -14.57 2.07 1.57
C ARG A 164 -15.29 2.97 2.56
N ILE A 165 -14.55 3.91 3.22
CA ILE A 165 -15.17 4.90 4.10
C ILE A 165 -16.04 5.87 3.31
N ILE A 166 -15.57 6.33 2.16
CA ILE A 166 -16.26 7.30 1.32
C ILE A 166 -17.49 6.66 0.67
N ASP A 167 -17.34 5.46 0.13
CA ASP A 167 -18.38 4.71 -0.56
C ASP A 167 -19.38 4.03 0.40
N ARG A 168 -19.05 3.94 1.69
CA ARG A 168 -19.83 3.27 2.75
C ARG A 168 -20.09 1.79 2.45
N ASP A 169 -19.12 1.11 1.88
CA ASP A 169 -19.23 -0.27 1.42
C ASP A 169 -18.98 -1.32 2.52
N GLU A 170 -18.75 -0.90 3.77
CA GLU A 170 -18.44 -1.79 4.89
C GLU A 170 -19.36 -1.51 6.09
N ASP A 171 -19.43 -2.48 7.02
CA ASP A 171 -20.09 -2.31 8.31
C ASP A 171 -19.47 -1.16 9.12
N LEU A 172 -20.30 -0.39 9.84
CA LEU A 172 -19.88 0.78 10.61
C LEU A 172 -18.70 0.52 11.57
N GLU A 173 -18.65 -0.68 12.17
CA GLU A 173 -17.54 -1.05 13.07
C GLU A 173 -16.20 -1.07 12.36
N TYR A 174 -16.14 -1.61 11.13
CA TYR A 174 -14.92 -1.63 10.33
C TYR A 174 -14.53 -0.25 9.87
N LEU A 175 -15.50 0.58 9.49
CA LEU A 175 -15.25 1.96 9.07
C LEU A 175 -14.61 2.78 10.18
N ASP A 176 -15.09 2.66 11.42
CA ASP A 176 -14.50 3.36 12.57
C ASP A 176 -13.05 2.89 12.84
N ASP A 177 -12.79 1.58 12.71
CA ASP A 177 -11.44 1.02 12.84
C ASP A 177 -10.50 1.57 11.76
N TYR A 178 -10.92 1.59 10.50
CA TYR A 178 -10.13 2.13 9.39
C TYR A 178 -9.88 3.63 9.55
N LYS A 179 -10.86 4.40 10.00
CA LYS A 179 -10.67 5.83 10.29
C LYS A 179 -9.53 6.05 11.27
N LEU A 180 -9.50 5.29 12.38
CA LEU A 180 -8.41 5.43 13.35
C LEU A 180 -7.07 4.90 12.82
N MET A 181 -7.06 3.89 11.96
CA MET A 181 -5.82 3.32 11.39
C MET A 181 -5.16 4.25 10.36
N ASN A 182 -5.94 4.93 9.54
CA ASN A 182 -5.46 5.72 8.39
C ASN A 182 -4.32 6.69 8.69
N PRO A 183 -4.37 7.55 9.73
CA PRO A 183 -3.27 8.46 10.02
C PRO A 183 -1.95 7.73 10.33
N TYR A 184 -2.01 6.62 11.05
CA TYR A 184 -0.82 5.84 11.39
C TYR A 184 -0.27 5.08 10.17
N ILE A 185 -1.14 4.57 9.31
CA ILE A 185 -0.74 3.93 8.05
C ILE A 185 0.02 4.94 7.17
N LEU A 186 -0.52 6.15 7.03
CA LEU A 186 0.14 7.23 6.27
C LEU A 186 1.50 7.60 6.85
N GLU A 187 1.61 7.70 8.17
CA GLU A 187 2.87 8.02 8.83
C GLU A 187 3.92 6.91 8.64
N ILE A 188 3.52 5.64 8.71
CA ILE A 188 4.41 4.50 8.41
C ILE A 188 4.88 4.54 6.95
N ALA A 189 4.00 4.88 6.01
CA ALA A 189 4.38 5.04 4.60
C ALA A 189 5.42 6.14 4.42
N ARG A 190 5.21 7.32 5.03
CA ARG A 190 6.14 8.45 5.04
C ARG A 190 7.50 8.09 5.60
N GLU A 191 7.54 7.46 6.77
CA GLU A 191 8.77 7.02 7.41
C GLU A 191 9.58 6.10 6.50
N LYS A 192 8.93 5.15 5.85
CA LYS A 192 9.58 4.22 4.93
C LYS A 192 10.07 4.90 3.65
N ILE A 193 9.27 5.76 3.05
CA ILE A 193 9.61 6.46 1.81
C ILE A 193 10.73 7.48 2.06
N SER A 194 10.77 8.11 3.23
CA SER A 194 11.83 9.06 3.61
C SER A 194 13.24 8.46 3.61
N GLN A 195 13.36 7.13 3.73
CA GLN A 195 14.64 6.45 3.59
C GLN A 195 15.26 6.58 2.19
N GLY A 196 14.45 6.95 1.19
CA GLY A 196 14.90 7.33 -0.15
C GLY A 196 15.37 8.77 -0.29
N GLY A 197 15.29 9.55 0.78
CA GLY A 197 15.66 10.96 0.85
C GLY A 197 14.52 11.94 0.59
N ASP A 198 14.79 13.22 0.86
CA ASP A 198 13.78 14.29 0.85
C ASP A 198 13.08 14.48 -0.50
N THR A 199 13.78 14.24 -1.61
CA THR A 199 13.19 14.37 -2.94
C THR A 199 12.12 13.32 -3.17
N MET A 200 12.36 12.08 -2.71
CA MET A 200 11.40 11.00 -2.85
C MET A 200 10.17 11.22 -1.96
N LEU A 201 10.41 11.65 -0.73
CA LEU A 201 9.32 12.00 0.19
C LEU A 201 8.46 13.13 -0.36
N ARG A 202 9.06 14.20 -0.88
CA ARG A 202 8.32 15.31 -1.52
C ARG A 202 7.50 14.83 -2.73
N SER A 203 8.09 14.01 -3.61
CA SER A 203 7.36 13.47 -4.75
C SER A 203 6.15 12.60 -4.33
N PHE A 204 6.29 11.86 -3.24
CA PHE A 204 5.20 11.09 -2.65
C PHE A 204 4.09 12.03 -2.12
N GLU A 205 4.45 13.06 -1.35
CA GLU A 205 3.47 14.01 -0.78
C GLU A 205 2.70 14.77 -1.88
N ASP A 206 3.40 15.18 -2.94
CA ASP A 206 2.77 15.83 -4.09
C ASP A 206 1.79 14.88 -4.79
N GLY A 207 2.21 13.62 -5.07
CA GLY A 207 1.35 12.60 -5.66
C GLY A 207 0.15 12.23 -4.79
N PHE A 208 0.34 12.13 -3.49
CA PHE A 208 -0.74 11.87 -2.54
C PHE A 208 -1.77 13.02 -2.50
N LYS A 209 -1.30 14.27 -2.56
CA LYS A 209 -2.14 15.45 -2.65
C LYS A 209 -2.95 15.49 -3.95
N ASP A 210 -2.32 15.16 -5.08
CA ASP A 210 -2.97 15.14 -6.39
C ASP A 210 -4.04 14.05 -6.47
N ALA A 211 -3.76 12.85 -5.97
CA ALA A 211 -4.72 11.74 -5.91
C ALA A 211 -5.97 12.13 -5.12
N ARG A 212 -5.81 12.79 -3.97
CA ARG A 212 -6.94 13.27 -3.15
C ARG A 212 -7.76 14.33 -3.86
N THR A 213 -7.10 15.25 -4.58
CA THR A 213 -7.80 16.30 -5.35
C THR A 213 -8.68 15.67 -6.44
N GLY A 214 -8.17 14.63 -7.12
CA GLY A 214 -8.93 13.84 -8.09
C GLY A 214 -10.17 13.19 -7.47
N GLN A 215 -10.00 12.52 -6.34
CA GLN A 215 -11.08 11.82 -5.63
C GLN A 215 -12.18 12.77 -5.15
N SER A 216 -11.82 13.97 -4.69
CA SER A 216 -12.80 15.00 -4.30
C SER A 216 -13.62 15.58 -5.47
N MET A 217 -13.17 15.39 -6.70
CA MET A 217 -13.88 15.81 -7.91
C MET A 217 -14.88 14.75 -8.38
N ASP A 218 -14.63 13.47 -8.16
CA ASP A 218 -15.50 12.36 -8.57
C ASP A 218 -16.73 12.20 -7.66
N THR A 219 -16.69 12.74 -6.44
CA THR A 219 -17.79 12.67 -5.46
C THR A 219 -18.80 13.83 -5.55
N LYS A 220 -18.70 14.68 -6.55
CA LYS A 220 -19.65 15.78 -6.84
C LYS A 220 -20.54 15.46 -8.03
#